data_7bda578d528eb459cb3a3b0342c87394
#
_entry.id   7bda578d528eb459cb3a3b0342c87394
#
_cell.length_a   1.000
_cell.length_b   1.000
_cell.length_c   1.000
_cell.angle_alpha   90.00
_cell.angle_beta   90.00
_cell.angle_gamma   90.00
#
_symmetry.space_group_name_H-M   'P 1'
#
loop_
_entity.id
_entity.type
_entity.pdbx_description
1 polymer ?
#
loop_
_entity_poly.entity_id
_entity_poly.type
_entity_poly.pdbx_seq_one_letter_code
_entity_poly.pdbx_strand_id
1 'polypeptide(L)'
;MPYKYVPVAKEDTYKLIDAAQNGDRRARDLIVDQNIGLVKNLAMRYASGYYEPEDLMQVGFVGLVKAIDRFDTGYNVMFSTYAVPMIMGEIKRYIRDDGKIKIGRQMKTEMKNLKKLQQEYYHKHGVSPRVSWLA
;
A
#
# COMPACT_ATOMS: atom_id res chain seq x y z
N MET A 1 12.07 -2.83 14.64
CA MET A 1 10.76 -2.53 14.00
C MET A 1 10.33 -1.13 14.36
N PRO A 2 10.15 -0.27 13.40
CA PRO A 2 9.69 1.08 13.69
C PRO A 2 8.26 1.13 14.25
N TYR A 3 7.44 0.14 13.92
CA TYR A 3 6.06 0.11 14.39
C TYR A 3 5.77 -1.19 15.11
N LYS A 4 5.22 -1.07 16.31
CA LYS A 4 4.72 -2.21 17.06
C LYS A 4 3.21 -2.32 16.85
N TYR A 5 2.74 -3.52 16.55
CA TYR A 5 1.33 -3.79 16.55
C TYR A 5 0.84 -3.85 18.01
N VAL A 6 -0.08 -2.97 18.34
CA VAL A 6 -0.72 -2.97 19.65
C VAL A 6 -2.16 -3.41 19.45
N PRO A 7 -2.53 -4.60 19.91
CA PRO A 7 -3.92 -5.05 19.77
C PRO A 7 -4.86 -4.11 20.52
N VAL A 8 -5.93 -3.70 19.83
CA VAL A 8 -6.98 -2.87 20.40
C VAL A 8 -8.21 -3.74 20.52
N ALA A 9 -8.91 -3.63 21.64
CA ALA A 9 -10.14 -4.38 21.84
C ALA A 9 -11.13 -4.05 20.71
N LYS A 10 -11.79 -5.07 20.21
CA LYS A 10 -12.74 -4.97 19.10
C LYS A 10 -13.80 -3.90 19.34
N GLU A 11 -14.36 -3.86 20.55
CA GLU A 11 -15.37 -2.89 20.95
C GLU A 11 -14.83 -1.46 20.90
N ASP A 12 -13.58 -1.26 21.33
CA ASP A 12 -12.94 0.06 21.29
C ASP A 12 -12.70 0.50 19.85
N THR A 13 -12.28 -0.41 18.99
CA THR A 13 -12.14 -0.13 17.55
C THR A 13 -13.46 0.25 16.94
N TYR A 14 -14.54 -0.46 17.27
CA TYR A 14 -15.88 -0.16 16.75
C TYR A 14 -16.36 1.23 17.17
N LYS A 15 -16.11 1.61 18.43
CA LYS A 15 -16.45 2.96 18.91
C LYS A 15 -15.72 4.03 18.15
N LEU A 16 -14.42 3.82 17.89
CA LEU A 16 -13.62 4.77 17.13
C LEU A 16 -14.12 4.86 15.68
N ILE A 17 -14.46 3.75 15.07
CA ILE A 17 -14.97 3.75 13.69
C ILE A 17 -16.31 4.47 13.62
N ASP A 18 -17.22 4.20 14.54
CA ASP A 18 -18.51 4.89 14.58
C ASP A 18 -18.32 6.39 14.74
N ALA A 19 -17.43 6.81 15.63
CA ALA A 19 -17.11 8.23 15.81
C ALA A 19 -16.51 8.84 14.55
N ALA A 20 -15.58 8.15 13.90
CA ALA A 20 -14.94 8.61 12.67
C ALA A 20 -15.97 8.75 11.55
N GLN A 21 -16.87 7.81 11.40
CA GLN A 21 -17.93 7.85 10.40
C GLN A 21 -18.91 8.99 10.64
N ASN A 22 -19.03 9.45 11.88
CA ASN A 22 -19.85 10.60 12.27
C ASN A 22 -19.09 11.92 12.23
N GLY A 23 -17.89 11.94 11.70
CA GLY A 23 -17.12 13.16 11.48
C GLY A 23 -16.06 13.48 12.51
N ASP A 24 -15.79 12.59 13.47
CA ASP A 24 -14.75 12.80 14.46
C ASP A 24 -13.37 12.53 13.86
N ARG A 25 -12.63 13.58 13.57
CA ARG A 25 -11.28 13.48 12.97
C ARG A 25 -10.28 12.85 13.92
N ARG A 26 -10.39 13.08 15.21
CA ARG A 26 -9.46 12.47 16.20
C ARG A 26 -9.61 10.98 16.22
N ALA A 27 -10.85 10.49 16.17
CA ALA A 27 -11.11 9.05 16.09
C ALA A 27 -10.52 8.46 14.81
N ARG A 28 -10.69 9.13 13.67
CA ARG A 28 -10.12 8.69 12.40
C ARG A 28 -8.61 8.65 12.48
N ASP A 29 -7.96 9.68 12.99
CA ASP A 29 -6.51 9.76 13.10
C ASP A 29 -5.97 8.66 14.00
N LEU A 30 -6.66 8.34 15.09
CA LEU A 30 -6.27 7.24 15.98
C LEU A 30 -6.31 5.90 15.27
N ILE A 31 -7.35 5.64 14.50
CA ILE A 31 -7.46 4.39 13.74
C ILE A 31 -6.34 4.31 12.70
N VAL A 32 -6.06 5.41 12.01
CA VAL A 32 -4.96 5.46 11.05
C VAL A 32 -3.64 5.17 11.73
N ASP A 33 -3.35 5.81 12.85
CA ASP A 33 -2.12 5.61 13.60
C ASP A 33 -1.96 4.16 14.06
N GLN A 34 -3.03 3.54 14.52
CA GLN A 34 -3.02 2.14 14.96
C GLN A 34 -2.76 1.17 13.80
N ASN A 35 -2.99 1.59 12.58
CA ASN A 35 -2.87 0.75 11.40
C ASN A 35 -1.72 1.14 10.44
N ILE A 36 -0.84 2.05 10.87
CA ILE A 36 0.32 2.45 10.06
C ILE A 36 1.19 1.23 9.75
N GLY A 37 1.47 0.39 10.75
CA GLY A 37 2.27 -0.81 10.56
C GLY A 37 1.64 -1.80 9.58
N LEU A 38 0.32 -1.93 9.62
CA LEU A 38 -0.41 -2.80 8.69
C LEU A 38 -0.26 -2.29 7.25
N VAL A 39 -0.48 -0.99 7.03
CA VAL A 39 -0.33 -0.38 5.70
C VAL A 39 1.10 -0.53 5.21
N LYS A 40 2.08 -0.26 6.05
CA LYS A 40 3.49 -0.41 5.72
C LYS A 40 3.83 -1.83 5.30
N ASN A 41 3.40 -2.81 6.08
CA ASN A 41 3.68 -4.22 5.78
C ASN A 41 3.06 -4.64 4.45
N LEU A 42 1.84 -4.21 4.17
CA LEU A 42 1.18 -4.51 2.90
C LEU A 42 1.85 -3.80 1.73
N ALA A 43 2.24 -2.53 1.90
CA ALA A 43 2.94 -1.77 0.87
C ALA A 43 4.30 -2.41 0.54
N MET A 44 5.02 -2.87 1.54
CA MET A 44 6.34 -3.50 1.34
C MET A 44 6.28 -4.77 0.52
N ARG A 45 5.15 -5.46 0.50
CA ARG A 45 4.98 -6.65 -0.35
C ARG A 45 5.03 -6.33 -1.84
N TYR A 46 4.68 -5.10 -2.20
CA TYR A 46 4.61 -4.65 -3.59
C TYR A 46 5.75 -3.70 -3.96
N ALA A 47 6.57 -3.31 -2.99
CA ALA A 47 7.71 -2.42 -3.24
C ALA A 47 8.73 -3.13 -4.11
N SER A 48 9.31 -2.36 -5.05
CA SER A 48 10.29 -2.87 -5.99
C SER A 48 11.21 -1.71 -6.38
N GLY A 49 12.18 -1.97 -7.26
CA GLY A 49 12.99 -0.90 -7.84
C GLY A 49 12.19 0.11 -8.66
N TYR A 50 10.96 -0.24 -9.00
CA TYR A 50 10.06 0.59 -9.80
C TYR A 50 9.05 1.38 -8.96
N TYR A 51 8.58 0.79 -7.84
CA TYR A 51 7.62 1.42 -6.94
C TYR A 51 8.25 1.60 -5.57
N GLU A 52 8.31 2.85 -5.11
CA GLU A 52 8.85 3.14 -3.79
C GLU A 52 7.83 2.84 -2.69
N PRO A 53 8.29 2.35 -1.51
CA PRO A 53 7.40 2.04 -0.41
C PRO A 53 6.53 3.21 0.02
N GLU A 54 7.07 4.42 0.03
CA GLU A 54 6.35 5.62 0.44
C GLU A 54 5.14 5.90 -0.45
N ASP A 55 5.29 5.75 -1.76
CA ASP A 55 4.21 5.96 -2.71
C ASP A 55 3.11 4.92 -2.52
N LEU A 56 3.51 3.66 -2.32
CA LEU A 56 2.57 2.58 -2.09
C LEU A 56 1.86 2.73 -0.73
N MET A 57 2.56 3.25 0.28
CA MET A 57 1.95 3.54 1.57
C MET A 57 0.87 4.61 1.45
N GLN A 58 1.11 5.69 0.70
CA GLN A 58 0.12 6.73 0.48
C GLN A 58 -1.16 6.16 -0.15
N VAL A 59 -0.99 5.33 -1.16
CA VAL A 59 -2.12 4.65 -1.81
C VAL A 59 -2.81 3.70 -0.84
N GLY A 60 -2.03 2.97 -0.04
CA GLY A 60 -2.56 2.09 0.98
C GLY A 60 -3.38 2.83 2.03
N PHE A 61 -2.97 4.02 2.43
CA PHE A 61 -3.74 4.85 3.36
C PHE A 61 -5.08 5.28 2.76
N VAL A 62 -5.17 5.51 1.47
CA VAL A 62 -6.47 5.75 0.81
C VAL A 62 -7.38 4.55 1.00
N GLY A 63 -6.87 3.34 0.82
CA GLY A 63 -7.63 2.11 1.07
C GLY A 63 -8.08 1.99 2.52
N LEU A 64 -7.20 2.33 3.46
CA LEU A 64 -7.51 2.32 4.89
C LEU A 64 -8.63 3.30 5.23
N VAL A 65 -8.57 4.53 4.72
CA VAL A 65 -9.62 5.54 4.96
C VAL A 65 -10.95 5.08 4.38
N LYS A 66 -10.94 4.51 3.19
CA LYS A 66 -12.15 3.93 2.60
C LYS A 66 -12.72 2.80 3.47
N ALA A 67 -11.84 1.98 4.04
CA ALA A 67 -12.26 0.90 4.93
C ALA A 67 -12.93 1.47 6.20
N ILE A 68 -12.35 2.52 6.79
CA ILE A 68 -12.93 3.18 7.96
C ILE A 68 -14.33 3.72 7.62
N ASP A 69 -14.47 4.39 6.49
CA ASP A 69 -15.73 5.03 6.10
C ASP A 69 -16.83 4.02 5.75
N ARG A 70 -16.46 2.84 5.28
CA ARG A 70 -17.40 1.83 4.77
C ARG A 70 -17.61 0.64 5.69
N PHE A 71 -16.83 0.52 6.76
CA PHE A 71 -16.93 -0.61 7.66
C PHE A 71 -18.29 -0.62 8.37
N ASP A 72 -18.93 -1.77 8.37
CA ASP A 72 -20.19 -1.95 9.10
C ASP A 72 -19.91 -2.60 10.45
N THR A 73 -20.03 -1.81 11.52
CA THR A 73 -19.82 -2.28 12.89
C THR A 73 -20.90 -3.23 13.37
N GLY A 74 -21.99 -3.38 12.60
CA GLY A 74 -23.02 -4.38 12.87
C GLY A 74 -22.58 -5.80 12.58
N TYR A 75 -21.53 -6.00 11.77
CA TYR A 75 -20.95 -7.31 11.54
C TYR A 75 -19.93 -7.65 12.60
N ASN A 76 -19.95 -8.88 13.08
CA ASN A 76 -19.06 -9.33 14.15
C ASN A 76 -17.73 -9.82 13.57
N VAL A 77 -16.97 -8.92 12.93
CA VAL A 77 -15.67 -9.21 12.31
C VAL A 77 -14.66 -8.19 12.77
N MET A 78 -13.38 -8.57 12.76
CA MET A 78 -12.29 -7.64 13.04
C MET A 78 -12.18 -6.62 11.93
N PHE A 79 -11.92 -5.36 12.30
CA PHE A 79 -11.73 -4.30 11.31
C PHE A 79 -10.59 -4.63 10.34
N SER A 80 -9.47 -5.18 10.84
CA SER A 80 -8.32 -5.55 10.01
C SER A 80 -8.70 -6.55 8.92
N THR A 81 -9.60 -7.48 9.20
CA THR A 81 -10.09 -8.45 8.21
C THR A 81 -10.76 -7.76 7.03
N TYR A 82 -11.45 -6.66 7.29
CA TYR A 82 -12.08 -5.86 6.24
C TYR A 82 -11.09 -4.89 5.58
N ALA A 83 -10.17 -4.30 6.36
CA ALA A 83 -9.26 -3.28 5.90
C ALA A 83 -8.20 -3.84 4.94
N VAL A 84 -7.67 -5.03 5.21
CA VAL A 84 -6.58 -5.62 4.41
C VAL A 84 -6.93 -5.70 2.93
N PRO A 85 -8.07 -6.30 2.51
CA PRO A 85 -8.41 -6.33 1.09
C PRO A 85 -8.64 -4.94 0.49
N MET A 86 -9.14 -3.99 1.27
CA MET A 86 -9.33 -2.62 0.79
C MET A 86 -7.99 -1.92 0.51
N ILE A 87 -7.04 -2.08 1.43
CA ILE A 87 -5.70 -1.52 1.28
C ILE A 87 -5.00 -2.15 0.09
N MET A 88 -4.99 -3.48 0.02
CA MET A 88 -4.37 -4.22 -1.08
C MET A 88 -5.01 -3.90 -2.42
N GLY A 89 -6.32 -3.75 -2.44
CA GLY A 89 -7.07 -3.40 -3.65
C GLY A 89 -6.64 -2.06 -4.23
N GLU A 90 -6.44 -1.05 -3.39
CA GLU A 90 -5.96 0.26 -3.84
C GLU A 90 -4.52 0.18 -4.37
N ILE A 91 -3.64 -0.53 -3.68
CA ILE A 91 -2.26 -0.70 -4.10
C ILE A 91 -2.19 -1.42 -5.45
N LYS A 92 -2.92 -2.52 -5.60
CA LYS A 92 -2.95 -3.28 -6.85
C LYS A 92 -3.51 -2.46 -8.01
N ARG A 93 -4.54 -1.67 -7.75
CA ARG A 93 -5.13 -0.79 -8.76
C ARG A 93 -4.12 0.27 -9.20
N TYR A 94 -3.43 0.88 -8.25
CA TYR A 94 -2.39 1.88 -8.55
C TYR A 94 -1.29 1.29 -9.43
N ILE A 95 -0.78 0.12 -9.08
CA ILE A 95 0.27 -0.56 -9.84
C ILE A 95 -0.22 -0.87 -11.25
N ARG A 96 -1.43 -1.40 -11.40
CA ARG A 96 -2.01 -1.74 -12.70
C ARG A 96 -2.20 -0.50 -13.58
N ASP A 97 -2.78 0.54 -13.02
CA ASP A 97 -3.13 1.75 -13.80
C ASP A 97 -1.89 2.57 -14.12
N ASP A 98 -0.98 2.71 -13.16
CA ASP A 98 0.28 3.40 -13.38
C ASP A 98 1.15 2.67 -14.41
N GLY A 99 1.20 1.33 -14.34
CA GLY A 99 1.89 0.53 -15.33
C GLY A 99 1.34 0.73 -16.73
N LYS A 100 0.03 0.78 -16.90
CA LYS A 100 -0.62 1.05 -18.19
C LYS A 100 -0.30 2.45 -18.70
N ILE A 101 -0.36 3.45 -17.83
CA ILE A 101 -0.05 4.83 -18.20
C ILE A 101 1.40 4.94 -18.64
N LYS A 102 2.33 4.35 -17.92
CA LYS A 102 3.75 4.39 -18.27
C LYS A 102 4.03 3.69 -19.60
N ILE A 103 3.44 2.54 -19.84
CA ILE A 103 3.57 1.83 -21.12
C ILE A 103 3.07 2.72 -22.25
N GLY A 104 1.94 3.40 -22.08
CA GLY A 104 1.37 4.27 -23.10
C GLY A 104 2.18 5.53 -23.36
N ARG A 105 2.73 6.15 -22.32
CA ARG A 105 3.41 7.46 -22.44
C ARG A 105 4.91 7.36 -22.69
N GLN A 106 5.57 6.39 -22.09
CA GLN A 106 7.04 6.36 -22.00
C GLN A 106 7.63 5.03 -22.46
N MET A 107 6.87 4.23 -23.16
CA MET A 107 7.28 2.87 -23.51
C MET A 107 8.67 2.84 -24.15
N LYS A 108 8.92 3.69 -25.16
CA LYS A 108 10.22 3.71 -25.84
C LYS A 108 11.36 4.10 -24.91
N THR A 109 11.12 5.13 -24.10
CA THR A 109 12.13 5.64 -23.16
C THR A 109 12.42 4.61 -22.07
N GLU A 110 11.39 3.97 -21.54
CA GLU A 110 11.56 2.97 -20.48
C GLU A 110 12.26 1.72 -20.98
N MET A 111 11.93 1.26 -22.17
CA MET A 111 12.63 0.12 -22.76
C MET A 111 14.11 0.42 -23.00
N LYS A 112 14.42 1.63 -23.45
CA LYS A 112 15.80 2.08 -23.61
C LYS A 112 16.52 2.13 -22.27
N ASN A 113 15.88 2.66 -21.24
CA ASN A 113 16.44 2.73 -19.90
C ASN A 113 16.65 1.35 -19.29
N LEU A 114 15.73 0.44 -19.49
CA LEU A 114 15.85 -0.94 -19.02
C LEU A 114 17.05 -1.63 -19.65
N LYS A 115 17.24 -1.49 -20.96
CA LYS A 115 18.42 -2.05 -21.66
C LYS A 115 19.70 -1.47 -21.09
N LYS A 116 19.76 -0.18 -20.87
CA LYS A 116 20.92 0.49 -20.29
C LYS A 116 21.22 -0.03 -18.89
N LEU A 117 20.20 -0.15 -18.04
CA LEU A 117 20.32 -0.69 -16.70
C LEU A 117 20.80 -2.14 -16.70
N GLN A 118 20.30 -2.95 -17.62
CA GLN A 118 20.74 -4.33 -17.77
C GLN A 118 22.23 -4.40 -18.12
N GLN A 119 22.68 -3.58 -19.05
CA GLN A 119 24.07 -3.52 -19.45
C GLN A 119 24.96 -3.07 -18.30
N GLU A 120 24.56 -2.03 -17.59
CA GLU A 120 25.32 -1.52 -16.44
C GLU A 120 25.41 -2.59 -15.33
N TYR A 121 24.31 -3.25 -15.06
CA TYR A 121 24.29 -4.33 -14.07
C TYR A 121 25.17 -5.49 -14.48
N TYR A 122 25.11 -5.89 -15.73
CA TYR A 122 25.96 -6.96 -16.25
C TYR A 122 27.44 -6.62 -16.14
N HIS A 123 27.83 -5.41 -16.52
CA HIS A 123 29.22 -4.96 -16.38
C HIS A 123 29.70 -4.96 -14.93
N LYS A 124 28.82 -4.58 -14.02
CA LYS A 124 29.14 -4.50 -12.59
C LYS A 124 29.18 -5.86 -11.92
N HIS A 125 28.26 -6.74 -12.25
CA HIS A 125 28.07 -8.02 -11.55
C HIS A 125 28.33 -9.26 -12.38
N GLY A 126 28.49 -9.13 -13.69
CA GLY A 126 28.73 -10.23 -14.60
C GLY A 126 27.53 -11.14 -14.85
N VAL A 127 26.35 -10.77 -14.37
CA VAL A 127 25.11 -11.54 -14.57
C VAL A 127 23.96 -10.60 -14.86
N SER A 128 22.95 -11.13 -15.58
CA SER A 128 21.75 -10.35 -15.84
C SER A 128 20.92 -10.16 -14.57
N PRO A 129 20.33 -8.97 -14.38
CA PRO A 129 19.48 -8.75 -13.22
C PRO A 129 18.19 -9.54 -13.30
N ARG A 130 17.60 -9.79 -12.13
CA ARG A 130 16.26 -10.39 -12.07
C ARG A 130 15.22 -9.40 -12.59
N VAL A 131 14.16 -9.93 -13.21
CA VAL A 131 13.06 -9.11 -13.71
C VAL A 131 12.43 -8.27 -12.59
N SER A 132 12.31 -8.84 -11.39
CA SER A 132 11.77 -8.13 -10.24
C SER A 132 12.62 -6.90 -9.84
N TRP A 133 13.90 -6.91 -10.14
CA TRP A 133 14.78 -5.77 -9.88
C TRP A 133 14.56 -4.64 -10.89
N LEU A 134 14.23 -5.01 -12.14
CA LEU A 134 13.97 -4.05 -13.23
C LEU A 134 12.55 -3.50 -13.24
N ALA A 135 11.62 -4.24 -12.65
CA ALA A 135 10.19 -3.88 -12.68
C ALA A 135 9.87 -2.66 -11.76
#